data_1598f647cc66c2f358739b755c26e0b7
#
_entry.id   1598f647cc66c2f358739b755c26e0b7
#
_cell.length_a   1.000
_cell.length_b   1.000
_cell.length_c   1.000
_cell.angle_alpha   90.00
_cell.angle_beta   90.00
_cell.angle_gamma   90.00
#
_symmetry.space_group_name_H-M   'P 1'
#
loop_
_entity.id
_entity.type
_entity.pdbx_description
1 polymer ?
#
loop_
_entity_poly.entity_id
_entity_poly.type
_entity_poly.pdbx_seq_one_letter_code
_entity_poly.pdbx_strand_id
1 'polypeptide(L)'
;MPRRKKTEGKYPIEIAEDIFDEGNATLADTLRAVAGTSPARVALVADANVVQRTEGLGLRIGKYFKTHGITLAASPVVVSGGEKIKADGLQSASLVATSLVDARIGANDAVIALGGGTVLDLAGYAAAQTRGGIKVIRMPTTPAAMIDAAFADAAAVNSAAVKDAFSVRCEPAAVLIDPTFARTVLDGVWCAGFGEAVRYAAVCDAALMKRLAKCAERIKERDFDAMRDTVADCVKSRGGEAFPPFAQWCAARLESMSGYKLPHGYAVAIAICIDCAYAVKKGLMKEDDQELVCRALADCGALDGLPHSHYLIANHESLMRGLDAWALAHGSDAIPLPGALGKSVEENSPDRAAYAEVLEGLLSVSRGE
;
A
#
# COMPACT_ATOMS: atom_id res chain seq x y z
N MET A 1 -4.25 1.77 -30.86
CA MET A 1 -4.17 2.70 -29.74
C MET A 1 -5.38 2.47 -28.83
N PRO A 2 -5.25 1.95 -27.60
CA PRO A 2 -6.37 1.82 -26.69
C PRO A 2 -6.80 3.22 -26.22
N ARG A 3 -8.09 3.49 -26.26
CA ARG A 3 -8.69 4.76 -25.84
C ARG A 3 -8.48 4.96 -24.33
N ARG A 4 -7.80 6.05 -23.95
CA ARG A 4 -7.74 6.57 -22.58
C ARG A 4 -9.16 6.70 -22.03
N LYS A 5 -9.52 5.89 -21.02
CA LYS A 5 -10.66 6.18 -20.15
C LYS A 5 -10.14 7.07 -19.03
N LYS A 6 -10.44 8.37 -19.05
CA LYS A 6 -10.31 9.23 -17.88
C LYS A 6 -11.24 8.68 -16.80
N THR A 7 -10.68 8.21 -15.70
CA THR A 7 -11.40 8.14 -14.43
C THR A 7 -11.59 9.56 -13.96
N GLU A 8 -12.82 9.99 -13.69
CA GLU A 8 -13.14 11.29 -13.09
C GLU A 8 -12.72 11.28 -11.60
N GLY A 9 -11.42 11.20 -11.33
CA GLY A 9 -10.85 11.30 -10.00
C GLY A 9 -10.25 12.67 -9.74
N LYS A 10 -9.92 12.96 -8.49
CA LYS A 10 -9.28 14.22 -8.06
C LYS A 10 -7.95 14.50 -8.77
N TYR A 11 -7.27 13.48 -9.26
CA TYR A 11 -5.98 13.51 -9.95
C TYR A 11 -5.91 12.42 -11.03
N PRO A 12 -5.00 12.53 -12.02
CA PRO A 12 -4.81 11.50 -13.03
C PRO A 12 -4.34 10.17 -12.45
N ILE A 13 -4.97 9.06 -12.88
CA ILE A 13 -4.56 7.69 -12.59
C ILE A 13 -4.39 6.98 -13.92
N GLU A 14 -3.19 6.50 -14.21
CA GLU A 14 -2.87 5.82 -15.45
C GLU A 14 -2.22 4.47 -15.16
N ILE A 15 -2.63 3.43 -15.88
CA ILE A 15 -1.99 2.11 -15.87
C ILE A 15 -1.37 1.90 -17.24
N ALA A 16 -0.06 1.71 -17.30
CA ALA A 16 0.67 1.45 -18.53
C ALA A 16 1.89 0.60 -18.23
N GLU A 17 2.18 -0.36 -19.08
CA GLU A 17 3.40 -1.17 -19.01
C GLU A 17 4.59 -0.39 -19.61
N ASP A 18 5.78 -0.65 -19.10
CA ASP A 18 7.05 -0.07 -19.60
C ASP A 18 7.00 1.47 -19.70
N ILE A 19 6.60 2.14 -18.61
CA ILE A 19 6.46 3.61 -18.57
C ILE A 19 7.76 4.35 -18.96
N PHE A 20 8.92 3.74 -18.71
CA PHE A 20 10.22 4.29 -19.10
C PHE A 20 10.73 3.81 -20.46
N ASP A 21 9.90 3.21 -21.32
CA ASP A 21 10.21 3.03 -22.73
C ASP A 21 10.16 4.37 -23.46
N GLU A 22 11.12 4.64 -24.34
CA GLU A 22 11.23 5.92 -25.04
C GLU A 22 10.01 6.23 -25.93
N GLY A 23 9.28 5.22 -26.36
CA GLY A 23 8.01 5.35 -27.11
C GLY A 23 6.76 5.58 -26.24
N ASN A 24 6.88 5.42 -24.91
CA ASN A 24 5.74 5.57 -23.99
C ASN A 24 5.61 7.03 -23.54
N ALA A 25 4.51 7.70 -23.89
CA ALA A 25 4.31 9.10 -23.54
C ALA A 25 3.65 9.35 -22.17
N THR A 26 3.24 8.30 -21.43
CA THR A 26 2.39 8.41 -20.23
C THR A 26 2.97 9.33 -19.17
N LEU A 27 4.23 9.12 -18.74
CA LEU A 27 4.86 9.96 -17.72
C LEU A 27 5.10 11.39 -18.25
N ALA A 28 5.55 11.55 -19.51
CA ALA A 28 5.79 12.85 -20.09
C ALA A 28 4.51 13.68 -20.24
N ASP A 29 3.41 13.06 -20.65
CA ASP A 29 2.09 13.70 -20.72
C ASP A 29 1.58 14.10 -19.35
N THR A 30 1.73 13.21 -18.36
CA THR A 30 1.37 13.48 -16.96
C THR A 30 2.18 14.64 -16.40
N LEU A 31 3.49 14.66 -16.61
CA LEU A 31 4.35 15.76 -16.16
C LEU A 31 3.95 17.10 -16.78
N ARG A 32 3.61 17.13 -18.07
CA ARG A 32 3.13 18.35 -18.73
C ARG A 32 1.81 18.86 -18.11
N ALA A 33 0.94 17.95 -17.72
CA ALA A 33 -0.33 18.30 -17.08
C ALA A 33 -0.15 18.78 -15.63
N VAL A 34 0.81 18.21 -14.90
CA VAL A 34 1.05 18.46 -13.48
C VAL A 34 1.97 19.66 -13.25
N ALA A 35 3.11 19.73 -13.95
CA ALA A 35 4.19 20.69 -13.64
C ALA A 35 3.91 22.12 -14.13
N GLY A 36 3.03 22.40 -15.01
CA GLY A 36 2.73 23.78 -15.48
C GLY A 36 3.90 24.52 -16.16
N THR A 37 5.04 23.88 -16.34
CA THR A 37 6.23 24.38 -17.04
C THR A 37 6.72 23.38 -18.07
N SER A 38 7.29 23.90 -19.18
CA SER A 38 7.94 23.09 -20.21
C SER A 38 9.33 23.70 -20.45
N PRO A 39 10.41 22.94 -20.34
CA PRO A 39 10.51 21.54 -19.96
C PRO A 39 10.18 21.27 -18.48
N ALA A 40 9.61 20.10 -18.20
CA ALA A 40 9.34 19.69 -16.83
C ALA A 40 10.67 19.40 -16.11
N ARG A 41 10.78 19.90 -14.87
CA ARG A 41 11.94 19.65 -14.00
C ARG A 41 11.49 18.80 -12.83
N VAL A 42 12.22 17.71 -12.52
CA VAL A 42 11.84 16.74 -11.52
C VAL A 42 12.98 16.36 -10.59
N ALA A 43 12.64 15.97 -9.36
CA ALA A 43 13.48 15.16 -8.50
C ALA A 43 12.94 13.71 -8.51
N LEU A 44 13.84 12.72 -8.46
CA LEU A 44 13.50 11.31 -8.37
C LEU A 44 13.92 10.76 -7.03
N VAL A 45 12.96 10.23 -6.28
CA VAL A 45 13.18 9.42 -5.07
C VAL A 45 12.84 7.98 -5.41
N ALA A 46 13.80 7.06 -5.29
CA ALA A 46 13.64 5.70 -5.77
C ALA A 46 14.02 4.66 -4.71
N ASP A 47 13.31 3.53 -4.72
CA ASP A 47 13.61 2.37 -3.89
C ASP A 47 14.87 1.66 -4.38
N ALA A 48 15.83 1.43 -3.49
CA ALA A 48 17.07 0.74 -3.78
C ALA A 48 16.84 -0.68 -4.35
N ASN A 49 15.82 -1.40 -3.83
CA ASN A 49 15.50 -2.74 -4.33
C ASN A 49 15.00 -2.68 -5.78
N VAL A 50 14.21 -1.69 -6.12
CA VAL A 50 13.70 -1.50 -7.50
C VAL A 50 14.86 -1.19 -8.44
N VAL A 51 15.74 -0.27 -8.04
CA VAL A 51 16.91 0.10 -8.84
C VAL A 51 17.85 -1.07 -9.07
N GLN A 52 18.09 -1.90 -8.05
CA GLN A 52 19.00 -3.04 -8.11
C GLN A 52 18.43 -4.23 -8.90
N ARG A 53 17.11 -4.49 -8.77
CA ARG A 53 16.47 -5.69 -9.33
C ARG A 53 15.87 -5.48 -10.72
N THR A 54 15.69 -4.23 -11.14
CA THR A 54 15.20 -3.91 -12.48
C THR A 54 16.40 -3.59 -13.38
N GLU A 55 16.77 -4.54 -14.23
CA GLU A 55 17.94 -4.43 -15.11
C GLU A 55 17.89 -3.16 -15.95
N GLY A 56 18.99 -2.43 -15.94
CA GLY A 56 19.17 -1.21 -16.74
C GLY A 56 18.21 -0.06 -16.42
N LEU A 57 17.47 -0.08 -15.30
CA LEU A 57 16.45 0.93 -14.98
C LEU A 57 17.00 2.36 -15.03
N GLY A 58 18.16 2.61 -14.41
CA GLY A 58 18.78 3.95 -14.42
C GLY A 58 19.10 4.46 -15.83
N LEU A 59 19.58 3.57 -16.69
CA LEU A 59 19.85 3.92 -18.10
C LEU A 59 18.55 4.19 -18.87
N ARG A 60 17.50 3.39 -18.66
CA ARG A 60 16.20 3.59 -19.28
C ARG A 60 15.58 4.92 -18.86
N ILE A 61 15.59 5.25 -17.55
CA ILE A 61 15.12 6.54 -17.03
C ILE A 61 15.91 7.69 -17.67
N GLY A 62 17.24 7.60 -17.74
CA GLY A 62 18.07 8.64 -18.34
C GLY A 62 17.78 8.86 -19.83
N LYS A 63 17.61 7.79 -20.62
CA LYS A 63 17.22 7.86 -22.04
C LYS A 63 15.82 8.46 -22.18
N TYR A 64 14.86 7.97 -21.42
CA TYR A 64 13.49 8.46 -21.40
C TYR A 64 13.44 9.97 -21.15
N PHE A 65 14.10 10.45 -20.09
CA PHE A 65 14.13 11.87 -19.76
C PHE A 65 14.74 12.72 -20.87
N LYS A 66 15.82 12.23 -21.48
CA LYS A 66 16.45 12.90 -22.63
C LYS A 66 15.48 12.98 -23.82
N THR A 67 14.83 11.87 -24.18
CA THR A 67 13.92 11.79 -25.33
C THR A 67 12.71 12.71 -25.15
N HIS A 68 12.17 12.81 -23.92
CA HIS A 68 10.99 13.63 -23.64
C HIS A 68 11.30 15.04 -23.11
N GLY A 69 12.58 15.46 -23.09
CA GLY A 69 12.97 16.79 -22.62
C GLY A 69 12.68 17.03 -21.14
N ILE A 70 12.73 15.98 -20.30
CA ILE A 70 12.54 16.09 -18.84
C ILE A 70 13.90 16.37 -18.20
N THR A 71 13.97 17.38 -17.33
CA THR A 71 15.19 17.75 -16.62
C THR A 71 15.21 17.13 -15.23
N LEU A 72 16.18 16.24 -14.98
CA LEU A 72 16.46 15.75 -13.62
C LEU A 72 17.25 16.83 -12.87
N ALA A 73 16.71 17.33 -11.77
CA ALA A 73 17.25 18.48 -11.03
C ALA A 73 18.56 18.17 -10.29
N ALA A 74 18.74 16.92 -9.86
CA ALA A 74 19.93 16.40 -9.21
C ALA A 74 19.99 14.87 -9.39
N SER A 75 21.05 14.22 -8.94
CA SER A 75 21.11 12.76 -8.87
C SER A 75 19.92 12.20 -8.10
N PRO A 76 19.37 11.03 -8.52
CA PRO A 76 18.28 10.40 -7.80
C PRO A 76 18.61 10.15 -6.33
N VAL A 77 17.65 10.42 -5.45
CA VAL A 77 17.74 10.04 -4.03
C VAL A 77 17.29 8.58 -3.92
N VAL A 78 18.26 7.69 -3.68
CA VAL A 78 17.98 6.26 -3.55
C VAL A 78 17.87 5.93 -2.06
N VAL A 79 16.71 5.39 -1.65
CA VAL A 79 16.41 5.03 -0.26
C VAL A 79 16.13 3.54 -0.16
N SER A 80 16.41 2.95 1.00
CA SER A 80 16.04 1.56 1.25
C SER A 80 14.52 1.42 1.35
N GLY A 81 13.95 0.39 0.74
CA GLY A 81 12.55 0.04 0.95
C GLY A 81 12.32 -0.72 2.26
N GLY A 82 11.05 -0.88 2.63
CA GLY A 82 10.60 -1.64 3.80
C GLY A 82 10.40 -0.79 5.05
N GLU A 83 9.59 -1.29 5.99
CA GLU A 83 9.12 -0.52 7.16
C GLU A 83 10.26 -0.02 8.09
N LYS A 84 11.43 -0.65 8.06
CA LYS A 84 12.58 -0.22 8.87
C LYS A 84 13.02 1.22 8.58
N ILE A 85 12.94 1.69 7.33
CA ILE A 85 13.33 3.07 7.02
C ILE A 85 12.34 4.06 7.59
N LYS A 86 11.06 3.66 7.72
CA LYS A 86 10.05 4.49 8.39
C LYS A 86 10.27 4.54 9.90
N ALA A 87 10.93 3.53 10.51
CA ALA A 87 11.22 3.52 11.94
C ALA A 87 12.17 4.65 12.36
N ASP A 88 13.13 5.03 11.49
CA ASP A 88 13.97 6.22 11.68
C ASP A 88 13.26 7.52 11.28
N GLY A 89 12.04 7.43 10.89
CA GLY A 89 10.98 8.42 10.75
C GLY A 89 11.43 9.76 10.20
N LEU A 90 11.44 10.75 11.08
CA LEU A 90 11.77 12.13 10.72
C LEU A 90 13.20 12.31 10.21
N GLN A 91 14.16 11.48 10.61
CA GLN A 91 15.54 11.59 10.15
C GLN A 91 15.66 11.23 8.67
N SER A 92 15.05 10.11 8.25
CA SER A 92 15.04 9.69 6.85
C SER A 92 14.28 10.69 5.97
N ALA A 93 13.14 11.20 6.46
CA ALA A 93 12.38 12.23 5.76
C ALA A 93 13.16 13.54 5.62
N SER A 94 13.90 13.94 6.67
CA SER A 94 14.76 15.13 6.66
C SER A 94 15.88 15.03 5.63
N LEU A 95 16.50 13.86 5.46
CA LEU A 95 17.52 13.64 4.43
C LEU A 95 16.95 13.81 3.02
N VAL A 96 15.77 13.25 2.75
CA VAL A 96 15.10 13.43 1.47
C VAL A 96 14.72 14.90 1.26
N ALA A 97 14.12 15.56 2.27
CA ALA A 97 13.76 16.97 2.18
C ALA A 97 14.97 17.88 1.92
N THR A 98 16.10 17.63 2.60
CA THR A 98 17.37 18.36 2.36
C THR A 98 17.83 18.19 0.92
N SER A 99 17.78 16.96 0.39
CA SER A 99 18.14 16.69 -1.01
C SER A 99 17.23 17.46 -2.00
N LEU A 100 15.94 17.60 -1.70
CA LEU A 100 15.01 18.39 -2.52
C LEU A 100 15.33 19.89 -2.46
N VAL A 101 15.71 20.40 -1.30
CA VAL A 101 16.14 21.80 -1.12
C VAL A 101 17.43 22.08 -1.89
N ASP A 102 18.43 21.19 -1.78
CA ASP A 102 19.72 21.32 -2.48
C ASP A 102 19.56 21.25 -4.01
N ALA A 103 18.65 20.39 -4.48
CA ALA A 103 18.24 20.31 -5.88
C ALA A 103 17.42 21.53 -6.34
N ARG A 104 17.10 22.46 -5.44
CA ARG A 104 16.29 23.67 -5.70
C ARG A 104 14.94 23.35 -6.33
N ILE A 105 14.31 22.24 -5.91
CA ILE A 105 12.96 21.87 -6.32
C ILE A 105 11.95 22.86 -5.72
N GLY A 106 10.96 23.29 -6.48
CA GLY A 106 9.96 24.28 -6.09
C GLY A 106 8.58 23.96 -6.61
N ALA A 107 7.64 24.91 -6.44
CA ALA A 107 6.19 24.74 -6.69
C ALA A 107 5.84 24.34 -8.14
N ASN A 108 6.67 24.71 -9.11
CA ASN A 108 6.46 24.38 -10.53
C ASN A 108 7.12 23.07 -10.95
N ASP A 109 7.92 22.46 -10.07
CA ASP A 109 8.57 21.18 -10.28
C ASP A 109 7.72 20.03 -9.71
N ALA A 110 8.19 18.80 -9.87
CA ALA A 110 7.55 17.63 -9.28
C ALA A 110 8.59 16.67 -8.68
N VAL A 111 8.16 15.94 -7.65
CA VAL A 111 8.88 14.77 -7.14
C VAL A 111 8.25 13.54 -7.76
N ILE A 112 9.07 12.69 -8.38
CA ILE A 112 8.66 11.34 -8.77
C ILE A 112 9.07 10.40 -7.64
N ALA A 113 8.09 9.77 -6.99
CA ALA A 113 8.30 8.76 -5.96
C ALA A 113 8.13 7.37 -6.59
N LEU A 114 9.25 6.64 -6.76
CA LEU A 114 9.29 5.32 -7.41
C LEU A 114 9.63 4.25 -6.38
N GLY A 115 8.62 3.49 -5.90
CA GLY A 115 8.87 2.48 -4.87
C GLY A 115 7.61 1.85 -4.30
N GLY A 116 7.79 1.01 -3.28
CA GLY A 116 6.69 0.52 -2.44
C GLY A 116 6.10 1.62 -1.54
N GLY A 117 5.04 1.28 -0.81
CA GLY A 117 4.31 2.23 0.05
C GLY A 117 5.21 3.05 0.97
N THR A 118 6.20 2.42 1.58
CA THR A 118 7.17 3.09 2.46
C THR A 118 7.94 4.23 1.77
N VAL A 119 8.37 4.01 0.51
CA VAL A 119 9.09 5.02 -0.26
C VAL A 119 8.14 6.12 -0.74
N LEU A 120 6.89 5.76 -1.10
CA LEU A 120 5.87 6.74 -1.46
C LEU A 120 5.56 7.67 -0.28
N ASP A 121 5.43 7.11 0.93
CA ASP A 121 5.21 7.87 2.15
C ASP A 121 6.39 8.78 2.48
N LEU A 122 7.61 8.24 2.46
CA LEU A 122 8.81 8.99 2.78
C LEU A 122 9.01 10.19 1.84
N ALA A 123 8.86 9.94 0.53
CA ALA A 123 8.97 10.98 -0.49
C ALA A 123 7.83 12.00 -0.39
N GLY A 124 6.59 11.53 -0.13
CA GLY A 124 5.42 12.38 0.06
C GLY A 124 5.56 13.27 1.29
N TYR A 125 5.98 12.69 2.43
CA TYR A 125 6.21 13.45 3.67
C TYR A 125 7.29 14.52 3.47
N ALA A 126 8.43 14.15 2.90
CA ALA A 126 9.51 15.08 2.62
C ALA A 126 9.08 16.21 1.66
N ALA A 127 8.37 15.86 0.59
CA ALA A 127 7.88 16.84 -0.38
C ALA A 127 6.87 17.81 0.24
N ALA A 128 5.95 17.32 1.08
CA ALA A 128 4.96 18.15 1.75
C ALA A 128 5.59 19.15 2.75
N GLN A 129 6.71 18.78 3.38
CA GLN A 129 7.45 19.64 4.31
C GLN A 129 8.38 20.62 3.60
N THR A 130 8.63 20.45 2.31
CA THR A 130 9.59 21.28 1.57
C THR A 130 8.87 22.46 0.92
N ARG A 131 9.29 23.70 1.20
CA ARG A 131 8.86 24.96 0.55
C ARG A 131 7.33 25.15 0.46
N GLY A 132 6.58 24.67 1.46
CA GLY A 132 5.11 24.78 1.48
C GLY A 132 4.38 23.73 0.64
N GLY A 133 5.08 22.67 0.26
CA GLY A 133 4.54 21.52 -0.46
C GLY A 133 4.95 21.47 -1.93
N ILE A 134 5.46 20.32 -2.35
CA ILE A 134 5.87 20.03 -3.73
C ILE A 134 4.96 18.94 -4.27
N LYS A 135 4.56 19.06 -5.53
CA LYS A 135 3.74 18.06 -6.23
C LYS A 135 4.45 16.71 -6.28
N VAL A 136 3.74 15.63 -5.95
CA VAL A 136 4.28 14.25 -5.95
C VAL A 136 3.54 13.42 -6.98
N ILE A 137 4.27 12.85 -7.93
CA ILE A 137 3.80 11.80 -8.82
C ILE A 137 4.19 10.48 -8.17
N ARG A 138 3.21 9.67 -7.80
CA ARG A 138 3.45 8.36 -7.21
C ARG A 138 3.54 7.29 -8.29
N MET A 139 4.66 6.58 -8.30
CA MET A 139 4.91 5.42 -9.17
C MET A 139 5.12 4.18 -8.29
N PRO A 140 4.03 3.50 -7.90
CA PRO A 140 4.12 2.33 -7.04
C PRO A 140 4.80 1.16 -7.77
N THR A 141 5.65 0.42 -7.06
CA THR A 141 6.40 -0.71 -7.63
C THR A 141 6.09 -2.05 -6.96
N THR A 142 5.29 -2.06 -5.91
CA THR A 142 4.79 -3.28 -5.27
C THR A 142 3.29 -3.41 -5.46
N PRO A 143 2.74 -4.63 -5.60
CA PRO A 143 1.30 -4.81 -5.79
C PRO A 143 0.46 -4.14 -4.70
N ALA A 144 0.87 -4.22 -3.42
CA ALA A 144 0.18 -3.55 -2.32
C ALA A 144 0.13 -2.03 -2.51
N ALA A 145 1.25 -1.42 -2.94
CA ALA A 145 1.28 0.01 -3.20
C ALA A 145 0.45 0.40 -4.44
N MET A 146 0.40 -0.45 -5.47
CA MET A 146 -0.42 -0.25 -6.67
C MET A 146 -1.92 -0.30 -6.35
N ILE A 147 -2.32 -1.06 -5.33
CA ILE A 147 -3.72 -1.26 -4.94
C ILE A 147 -4.16 -0.24 -3.88
N ASP A 148 -3.29 0.12 -2.93
CA ASP A 148 -3.66 0.93 -1.77
C ASP A 148 -2.78 2.18 -1.58
N ALA A 149 -1.51 2.05 -1.20
CA ALA A 149 -0.71 3.16 -0.68
C ALA A 149 -0.51 4.32 -1.67
N ALA A 150 -0.53 4.06 -2.99
CA ALA A 150 -0.41 5.10 -4.00
C ALA A 150 -1.58 6.10 -3.99
N PHE A 151 -2.71 5.74 -3.40
CA PHE A 151 -3.95 6.53 -3.38
C PHE A 151 -4.21 7.25 -2.06
N ALA A 152 -3.36 7.06 -1.06
CA ALA A 152 -3.50 7.74 0.22
C ALA A 152 -3.43 9.26 0.06
N ASP A 153 -4.27 9.99 0.79
CA ASP A 153 -4.29 11.46 0.81
C ASP A 153 -3.32 12.05 1.86
N ALA A 154 -2.66 11.19 2.60
CA ALA A 154 -1.62 11.52 3.56
C ALA A 154 -0.35 10.73 3.27
N ALA A 155 0.77 11.20 3.79
CA ALA A 155 2.04 10.51 3.86
C ALA A 155 2.51 10.49 5.31
N ALA A 156 3.00 9.33 5.78
CA ALA A 156 3.33 9.16 7.19
C ALA A 156 4.68 8.47 7.39
N VAL A 157 5.30 8.78 8.53
CA VAL A 157 6.51 8.11 9.01
C VAL A 157 6.32 7.65 10.45
N ASN A 158 7.00 6.58 10.82
CA ASN A 158 6.87 5.98 12.15
C ASN A 158 7.72 6.72 13.18
N SER A 159 7.35 6.63 14.45
CA SER A 159 8.32 6.70 15.56
C SER A 159 8.73 5.28 15.95
N ALA A 160 9.80 5.13 16.71
CA ALA A 160 10.38 3.82 17.03
C ALA A 160 9.37 2.75 17.49
N ALA A 161 8.26 3.14 18.12
CA ALA A 161 7.27 2.22 18.68
C ALA A 161 5.85 2.40 18.09
N VAL A 162 5.60 3.46 17.32
CA VAL A 162 4.27 3.82 16.84
C VAL A 162 4.29 3.96 15.33
N LYS A 163 3.48 3.17 14.64
CA LYS A 163 3.29 3.27 13.20
C LYS A 163 2.55 4.56 12.87
N ASP A 164 2.97 5.21 11.77
CA ASP A 164 2.38 6.43 11.22
C ASP A 164 2.23 7.57 12.24
N ALA A 165 3.17 7.64 13.21
CA ALA A 165 3.16 8.60 14.31
C ALA A 165 3.22 10.06 13.85
N PHE A 166 3.84 10.32 12.72
CA PHE A 166 3.95 11.63 12.10
C PHE A 166 3.35 11.57 10.71
N SER A 167 2.26 12.27 10.50
CA SER A 167 1.58 12.30 9.21
C SER A 167 1.36 13.73 8.72
N VAL A 168 1.32 13.89 7.41
CA VAL A 168 1.02 15.15 6.75
C VAL A 168 0.11 14.89 5.56
N ARG A 169 -0.80 15.81 5.31
CA ARG A 169 -1.62 15.73 4.10
C ARG A 169 -0.73 15.86 2.86
N CYS A 170 -0.79 14.86 2.00
CA CYS A 170 -0.02 14.77 0.77
C CYS A 170 -0.81 13.99 -0.29
N GLU A 171 -1.79 14.64 -0.88
CA GLU A 171 -2.54 14.07 -1.99
C GLU A 171 -1.62 13.94 -3.22
N PRO A 172 -1.63 12.81 -3.95
CA PRO A 172 -0.81 12.68 -5.15
C PRO A 172 -1.24 13.66 -6.23
N ALA A 173 -0.29 14.24 -6.93
CA ALA A 173 -0.57 15.04 -8.12
C ALA A 173 -0.92 14.15 -9.33
N ALA A 174 -0.45 12.90 -9.32
CA ALA A 174 -0.83 11.83 -10.23
C ALA A 174 -0.38 10.48 -9.66
N VAL A 175 -1.03 9.40 -10.09
CA VAL A 175 -0.62 8.02 -9.83
C VAL A 175 -0.37 7.33 -11.16
N LEU A 176 0.85 6.83 -11.37
CA LEU A 176 1.26 6.11 -12.58
C LEU A 176 1.64 4.69 -12.19
N ILE A 177 0.88 3.71 -12.64
CA ILE A 177 1.06 2.31 -12.30
C ILE A 177 1.66 1.59 -13.50
N ASP A 178 2.88 1.08 -13.32
CA ASP A 178 3.50 0.14 -14.24
C ASP A 178 3.54 -1.24 -13.57
N PRO A 179 2.63 -2.16 -13.93
CA PRO A 179 2.57 -3.48 -13.31
C PRO A 179 3.85 -4.30 -13.50
N THR A 180 4.67 -3.98 -14.52
CA THR A 180 5.89 -4.74 -14.80
C THR A 180 6.91 -4.69 -13.65
N PHE A 181 6.90 -3.64 -12.83
CA PHE A 181 7.72 -3.57 -11.61
C PHE A 181 7.42 -4.70 -10.62
N ALA A 182 6.18 -5.20 -10.58
CA ALA A 182 5.82 -6.31 -9.71
C ALA A 182 6.56 -7.60 -10.03
N ARG A 183 7.12 -7.75 -11.25
CA ARG A 183 7.93 -8.92 -11.63
C ARG A 183 9.18 -9.10 -10.78
N THR A 184 9.72 -8.01 -10.23
CA THR A 184 11.01 -7.97 -9.51
C THR A 184 10.88 -8.09 -7.99
N VAL A 185 9.66 -8.09 -7.44
CA VAL A 185 9.45 -8.18 -5.99
C VAL A 185 9.63 -9.61 -5.48
N LEU A 186 9.94 -9.75 -4.20
CA LEU A 186 9.99 -11.06 -3.51
C LEU A 186 8.60 -11.66 -3.36
N ASP A 187 8.53 -12.99 -3.21
CA ASP A 187 7.27 -13.72 -3.10
C ASP A 187 6.35 -13.19 -1.98
N GLY A 188 6.90 -12.95 -0.80
CA GLY A 188 6.12 -12.37 0.31
C GLY A 188 5.56 -10.99 -0.01
N VAL A 189 6.29 -10.14 -0.76
CA VAL A 189 5.80 -8.82 -1.20
C VAL A 189 4.76 -8.95 -2.31
N TRP A 190 4.89 -9.95 -3.15
CA TRP A 190 3.94 -10.29 -4.20
C TRP A 190 2.60 -10.75 -3.60
N CYS A 191 2.60 -11.76 -2.72
CA CYS A 191 1.41 -12.26 -2.05
C CYS A 191 0.74 -11.19 -1.17
N ALA A 192 1.56 -10.36 -0.50
CA ALA A 192 1.10 -9.23 0.29
C ALA A 192 0.17 -8.29 -0.48
N GLY A 193 0.49 -8.03 -1.74
CA GLY A 193 -0.34 -7.16 -2.58
C GLY A 193 -1.72 -7.74 -2.86
N PHE A 194 -1.81 -9.04 -3.02
CA PHE A 194 -3.11 -9.69 -3.16
C PHE A 194 -3.94 -9.59 -1.87
N GLY A 195 -3.29 -9.64 -0.70
CA GLY A 195 -3.95 -9.38 0.58
C GLY A 195 -4.64 -8.02 0.64
N GLU A 196 -4.04 -6.97 0.08
CA GLU A 196 -4.68 -5.66 -0.04
C GLU A 196 -5.88 -5.66 -0.99
N ALA A 197 -5.83 -6.42 -2.08
CA ALA A 197 -6.98 -6.59 -2.96
C ALA A 197 -8.15 -7.28 -2.25
N VAL A 198 -7.87 -8.33 -1.47
CA VAL A 198 -8.86 -9.03 -0.65
C VAL A 198 -9.43 -8.10 0.42
N ARG A 199 -8.58 -7.31 1.11
CA ARG A 199 -9.00 -6.31 2.10
C ARG A 199 -10.00 -5.33 1.52
N TYR A 200 -9.69 -4.76 0.36
CA TYR A 200 -10.59 -3.87 -0.36
C TYR A 200 -11.90 -4.57 -0.75
N ALA A 201 -11.81 -5.70 -1.43
CA ALA A 201 -12.96 -6.37 -2.01
C ALA A 201 -13.93 -6.91 -0.95
N ALA A 202 -13.43 -7.37 0.19
CA ALA A 202 -14.25 -7.89 1.29
C ALA A 202 -15.25 -6.86 1.83
N VAL A 203 -14.89 -5.56 1.80
CA VAL A 203 -15.71 -4.48 2.37
C VAL A 203 -16.26 -3.50 1.34
N CYS A 204 -15.88 -3.60 0.05
CA CYS A 204 -16.29 -2.65 -0.98
C CYS A 204 -16.89 -3.30 -2.24
N ASP A 205 -16.49 -4.54 -2.59
CA ASP A 205 -16.91 -5.14 -3.87
C ASP A 205 -16.99 -6.67 -3.80
N ALA A 206 -18.18 -7.19 -3.55
CA ALA A 206 -18.44 -8.63 -3.49
C ALA A 206 -18.15 -9.37 -4.81
N ALA A 207 -18.36 -8.72 -5.95
CA ALA A 207 -18.10 -9.35 -7.25
C ALA A 207 -16.60 -9.49 -7.49
N LEU A 208 -15.83 -8.46 -7.13
CA LEU A 208 -14.38 -8.51 -7.13
C LEU A 208 -13.87 -9.60 -6.17
N MET A 209 -14.38 -9.67 -4.92
CA MET A 209 -13.97 -10.70 -3.96
C MET A 209 -14.12 -12.11 -4.53
N LYS A 210 -15.25 -12.41 -5.17
CA LYS A 210 -15.48 -13.71 -5.82
C LYS A 210 -14.53 -13.99 -7.01
N ARG A 211 -14.09 -12.95 -7.73
CA ARG A 211 -13.07 -13.11 -8.79
C ARG A 211 -11.69 -13.37 -8.19
N LEU A 212 -11.32 -12.63 -7.14
CA LEU A 212 -10.05 -12.81 -6.43
C LEU A 212 -9.92 -14.23 -5.88
N ALA A 213 -10.95 -14.75 -5.24
CA ALA A 213 -10.95 -16.13 -4.72
C ALA A 213 -10.67 -17.18 -5.83
N LYS A 214 -11.11 -16.93 -7.06
CA LYS A 214 -10.86 -17.85 -8.19
C LYS A 214 -9.46 -17.77 -8.78
N CYS A 215 -8.73 -16.68 -8.56
CA CYS A 215 -7.37 -16.52 -9.08
C CYS A 215 -6.28 -16.62 -8.02
N ALA A 216 -6.63 -16.89 -6.76
CA ALA A 216 -5.70 -16.88 -5.64
C ALA A 216 -4.53 -17.85 -5.83
N GLU A 217 -4.78 -19.09 -6.25
CA GLU A 217 -3.71 -20.08 -6.53
C GLU A 217 -2.76 -19.59 -7.64
N ARG A 218 -3.29 -18.98 -8.70
CA ARG A 218 -2.47 -18.40 -9.76
C ARG A 218 -1.54 -17.30 -9.24
N ILE A 219 -2.00 -16.54 -8.25
CA ILE A 219 -1.16 -15.54 -7.58
C ILE A 219 0.01 -16.22 -6.86
N LYS A 220 -0.25 -17.31 -6.13
CA LYS A 220 0.81 -18.09 -5.45
C LYS A 220 1.84 -18.63 -6.46
N GLU A 221 1.40 -19.02 -7.64
CA GLU A 221 2.24 -19.49 -8.76
C GLU A 221 2.99 -18.36 -9.50
N ARG A 222 2.90 -17.12 -9.04
CA ARG A 222 3.54 -15.96 -9.67
C ARG A 222 3.03 -15.63 -11.07
N ASP A 223 1.78 -15.97 -11.36
CA ASP A 223 1.14 -15.58 -12.62
C ASP A 223 1.01 -14.06 -12.72
N PHE A 224 1.81 -13.48 -13.61
CA PHE A 224 1.88 -12.03 -13.78
C PHE A 224 0.57 -11.45 -14.31
N ASP A 225 -0.08 -12.13 -15.24
CA ASP A 225 -1.34 -11.64 -15.81
C ASP A 225 -2.46 -11.63 -14.76
N ALA A 226 -2.49 -12.63 -13.87
CA ALA A 226 -3.42 -12.64 -12.74
C ALA A 226 -3.19 -11.47 -11.79
N MET A 227 -1.94 -11.11 -11.48
CA MET A 227 -1.62 -9.96 -10.63
C MET A 227 -1.92 -8.64 -11.33
N ARG A 228 -1.52 -8.48 -12.60
CA ARG A 228 -1.83 -7.29 -13.40
C ARG A 228 -3.32 -7.02 -13.46
N ASP A 229 -4.10 -8.06 -13.73
CA ASP A 229 -5.57 -7.95 -13.82
C ASP A 229 -6.19 -7.66 -12.45
N THR A 230 -5.63 -8.24 -11.36
CA THR A 230 -6.02 -7.90 -9.98
C THR A 230 -5.81 -6.42 -9.69
N VAL A 231 -4.64 -5.88 -9.99
CA VAL A 231 -4.35 -4.45 -9.81
C VAL A 231 -5.32 -3.59 -10.63
N ALA A 232 -5.51 -3.92 -11.92
CA ALA A 232 -6.39 -3.17 -12.81
C ALA A 232 -7.85 -3.19 -12.34
N ASP A 233 -8.35 -4.34 -11.88
CA ASP A 233 -9.71 -4.49 -11.36
C ASP A 233 -9.90 -3.70 -10.05
N CYS A 234 -8.94 -3.72 -9.13
CA CYS A 234 -9.00 -2.94 -7.91
C CYS A 234 -9.01 -1.43 -8.20
N VAL A 235 -8.10 -0.95 -9.06
CA VAL A 235 -8.03 0.47 -9.44
C VAL A 235 -9.32 0.92 -10.13
N LYS A 236 -9.88 0.08 -11.01
CA LYS A 236 -11.14 0.37 -11.68
C LYS A 236 -12.32 0.41 -10.72
N SER A 237 -12.38 -0.53 -9.76
CA SER A 237 -13.47 -0.62 -8.78
C SER A 237 -13.46 0.56 -7.81
N ARG A 238 -12.27 0.96 -7.33
CA ARG A 238 -12.15 2.06 -6.35
C ARG A 238 -12.23 3.45 -6.96
N GLY A 239 -11.93 3.62 -8.22
CA GLY A 239 -12.00 4.92 -8.92
C GLY A 239 -11.12 6.04 -8.32
N GLY A 240 -10.07 5.68 -7.54
CA GLY A 240 -9.21 6.64 -6.83
C GLY A 240 -9.74 7.07 -5.45
N GLU A 241 -10.87 6.54 -5.01
CA GLU A 241 -11.40 6.80 -3.67
C GLU A 241 -10.64 6.01 -2.59
N ALA A 242 -10.52 6.58 -1.40
CA ALA A 242 -10.10 5.85 -0.21
C ALA A 242 -11.16 4.83 0.17
N PHE A 243 -10.76 3.70 0.74
CA PHE A 243 -11.71 2.72 1.26
C PHE A 243 -11.59 2.59 2.79
N PRO A 244 -12.62 2.03 3.46
CA PRO A 244 -12.59 1.87 4.90
C PRO A 244 -11.31 1.20 5.37
N PRO A 245 -10.65 1.70 6.42
CA PRO A 245 -9.38 1.17 6.91
C PRO A 245 -9.59 -0.12 7.72
N PHE A 246 -10.34 -1.06 7.16
CA PHE A 246 -10.60 -2.39 7.68
C PHE A 246 -9.32 -3.15 7.99
N ALA A 247 -9.26 -3.84 9.11
CA ALA A 247 -8.12 -4.60 9.61
C ALA A 247 -6.85 -3.79 9.93
N GLN A 248 -6.83 -2.48 9.73
CA GLN A 248 -5.61 -1.68 9.92
C GLN A 248 -5.19 -1.55 11.39
N TRP A 249 -6.11 -1.46 12.34
CA TRP A 249 -5.79 -1.39 13.76
C TRP A 249 -4.96 -2.59 14.21
N CYS A 250 -5.36 -3.78 13.79
CA CYS A 250 -4.72 -5.04 14.13
C CYS A 250 -3.39 -5.21 13.37
N ALA A 251 -3.38 -4.97 12.06
CA ALA A 251 -2.18 -5.07 11.24
C ALA A 251 -1.06 -4.14 11.75
N ALA A 252 -1.36 -2.87 12.01
CA ALA A 252 -0.40 -1.91 12.55
C ALA A 252 0.16 -2.36 13.91
N ARG A 253 -0.69 -2.97 14.75
CA ARG A 253 -0.27 -3.49 16.05
C ARG A 253 0.62 -4.71 15.91
N LEU A 254 0.29 -5.67 15.05
CA LEU A 254 1.12 -6.84 14.76
C LEU A 254 2.52 -6.45 14.25
N GLU A 255 2.58 -5.49 13.33
CA GLU A 255 3.84 -4.95 12.81
C GLU A 255 4.71 -4.36 13.94
N SER A 256 4.12 -3.49 14.78
CA SER A 256 4.86 -2.86 15.88
C SER A 256 5.30 -3.85 16.96
N MET A 257 4.45 -4.83 17.32
CA MET A 257 4.78 -5.90 18.27
C MET A 257 5.92 -6.79 17.78
N SER A 258 6.02 -6.99 16.47
CA SER A 258 7.12 -7.75 15.86
C SER A 258 8.43 -6.96 15.75
N GLY A 259 8.43 -5.66 16.10
CA GLY A 259 9.53 -4.74 15.81
C GLY A 259 9.76 -4.58 14.31
N TYR A 260 8.66 -4.54 13.54
CA TYR A 260 8.65 -4.45 12.06
C TYR A 260 9.38 -5.61 11.35
N LYS A 261 9.44 -6.78 12.00
CA LYS A 261 9.97 -8.00 11.38
C LYS A 261 8.90 -8.77 10.61
N LEU A 262 7.64 -8.69 11.05
CA LEU A 262 6.51 -9.23 10.29
C LEU A 262 6.24 -8.30 9.12
N PRO A 263 6.35 -8.77 7.86
CA PRO A 263 6.06 -7.96 6.70
C PRO A 263 4.60 -7.49 6.69
N HIS A 264 4.36 -6.25 6.25
CA HIS A 264 3.05 -5.60 6.23
C HIS A 264 1.93 -6.48 5.69
N GLY A 265 2.12 -7.12 4.54
CA GLY A 265 1.06 -7.91 3.93
C GLY A 265 0.67 -9.16 4.70
N TYR A 266 1.61 -9.79 5.41
CA TYR A 266 1.26 -10.89 6.33
C TYR A 266 0.49 -10.36 7.54
N ALA A 267 0.88 -9.22 8.09
CA ALA A 267 0.15 -8.57 9.17
C ALA A 267 -1.29 -8.22 8.75
N VAL A 268 -1.47 -7.69 7.54
CA VAL A 268 -2.79 -7.38 6.96
C VAL A 268 -3.62 -8.64 6.77
N ALA A 269 -3.06 -9.71 6.19
CA ALA A 269 -3.79 -10.96 5.97
C ALA A 269 -4.25 -11.61 7.28
N ILE A 270 -3.39 -11.62 8.31
CA ILE A 270 -3.74 -12.10 9.66
C ILE A 270 -4.85 -11.24 10.25
N ALA A 271 -4.72 -9.93 10.17
CA ALA A 271 -5.70 -8.99 10.72
C ALA A 271 -7.08 -9.12 10.04
N ILE A 272 -7.11 -9.34 8.71
CA ILE A 272 -8.35 -9.64 7.98
C ILE A 272 -9.05 -10.88 8.57
N CYS A 273 -8.32 -11.97 8.77
CA CYS A 273 -8.90 -13.19 9.33
C CYS A 273 -9.42 -13.01 10.76
N ILE A 274 -8.72 -12.23 11.58
CA ILE A 274 -9.14 -11.90 12.95
C ILE A 274 -10.44 -11.09 12.93
N ASP A 275 -10.49 -10.02 12.13
CA ASP A 275 -11.66 -9.15 12.06
C ASP A 275 -12.86 -9.85 11.40
N CYS A 276 -12.64 -10.71 10.39
CA CYS A 276 -13.70 -11.53 9.81
C CYS A 276 -14.28 -12.52 10.83
N ALA A 277 -13.44 -13.20 11.62
CA ALA A 277 -13.90 -14.11 12.67
C ALA A 277 -14.67 -13.37 13.77
N TYR A 278 -14.21 -12.18 14.15
CA TYR A 278 -14.95 -11.32 15.07
C TYR A 278 -16.30 -10.90 14.48
N ALA A 279 -16.34 -10.50 13.22
CA ALA A 279 -17.59 -10.09 12.54
C ALA A 279 -18.61 -11.24 12.47
N VAL A 280 -18.16 -12.47 12.24
CA VAL A 280 -19.03 -13.66 12.30
C VAL A 280 -19.55 -13.87 13.71
N LYS A 281 -18.69 -13.82 14.73
CA LYS A 281 -19.06 -13.96 16.14
C LYS A 281 -20.10 -12.92 16.58
N LYS A 282 -20.02 -11.71 16.05
CA LYS A 282 -20.97 -10.61 16.28
C LYS A 282 -22.22 -10.69 15.39
N GLY A 283 -22.33 -11.67 14.49
CA GLY A 283 -23.45 -11.81 13.55
C GLY A 283 -23.49 -10.75 12.44
N LEU A 284 -22.39 -10.05 12.20
CA LEU A 284 -22.25 -9.02 11.17
C LEU A 284 -21.95 -9.63 9.80
N MET A 285 -21.20 -10.74 9.77
CA MET A 285 -20.75 -11.45 8.57
C MET A 285 -21.21 -12.91 8.63
N LYS A 286 -21.44 -13.53 7.47
CA LYS A 286 -21.76 -14.97 7.39
C LYS A 286 -20.47 -15.80 7.41
N GLU A 287 -20.55 -17.02 7.96
CA GLU A 287 -19.43 -17.98 7.98
C GLU A 287 -18.91 -18.30 6.57
N ASP A 288 -19.80 -18.53 5.60
CA ASP A 288 -19.42 -18.80 4.19
C ASP A 288 -18.61 -17.65 3.58
N ASP A 289 -18.96 -16.39 3.91
CA ASP A 289 -18.25 -15.21 3.42
C ASP A 289 -16.87 -15.07 4.10
N GLN A 290 -16.77 -15.36 5.39
CA GLN A 290 -15.49 -15.45 6.12
C GLN A 290 -14.59 -16.53 5.50
N GLU A 291 -15.14 -17.74 5.28
CA GLU A 291 -14.39 -18.85 4.69
C GLU A 291 -13.85 -18.47 3.31
N LEU A 292 -14.67 -17.84 2.46
CA LEU A 292 -14.25 -17.37 1.14
C LEU A 292 -13.07 -16.40 1.23
N VAL A 293 -13.14 -15.42 2.15
CA VAL A 293 -12.07 -14.41 2.33
C VAL A 293 -10.79 -15.05 2.86
N CYS A 294 -10.88 -15.85 3.93
CA CYS A 294 -9.70 -16.47 4.55
C CYS A 294 -9.05 -17.51 3.63
N ARG A 295 -9.85 -18.28 2.89
CA ARG A 295 -9.35 -19.25 1.90
C ARG A 295 -8.60 -18.54 0.77
N ALA A 296 -9.11 -17.45 0.22
CA ALA A 296 -8.43 -16.69 -0.82
C ALA A 296 -7.06 -16.18 -0.34
N LEU A 297 -6.94 -15.76 0.94
CA LEU A 297 -5.67 -15.35 1.53
C LEU A 297 -4.70 -16.52 1.73
N ALA A 298 -5.20 -17.70 2.10
CA ALA A 298 -4.38 -18.90 2.24
C ALA A 298 -3.89 -19.40 0.87
N ASP A 299 -4.79 -19.50 -0.10
CA ASP A 299 -4.51 -20.02 -1.45
C ASP A 299 -3.49 -19.16 -2.19
N CYS A 300 -3.48 -17.83 -1.97
CA CYS A 300 -2.48 -16.93 -2.56
C CYS A 300 -1.14 -16.91 -1.81
N GLY A 301 -1.01 -17.57 -0.66
CA GLY A 301 0.19 -17.58 0.17
C GLY A 301 0.34 -16.37 1.10
N ALA A 302 -0.67 -15.51 1.22
CA ALA A 302 -0.62 -14.34 2.11
C ALA A 302 -0.66 -14.72 3.61
N LEU A 303 -1.03 -15.96 3.95
CA LEU A 303 -1.00 -16.50 5.31
C LEU A 303 0.22 -17.38 5.61
N ASP A 304 1.16 -17.53 4.67
CA ASP A 304 2.35 -18.37 4.88
C ASP A 304 3.25 -17.86 6.04
N GLY A 305 3.10 -16.58 6.41
CA GLY A 305 3.74 -15.99 7.60
C GLY A 305 3.05 -16.29 8.94
N LEU A 306 1.86 -16.89 8.95
CA LEU A 306 1.07 -17.13 10.16
C LEU A 306 1.80 -17.99 11.21
N PRO A 307 2.50 -19.10 10.85
CA PRO A 307 3.22 -19.91 11.83
C PRO A 307 4.27 -19.14 12.63
N HIS A 308 4.90 -18.14 12.00
CA HIS A 308 5.91 -17.31 12.64
C HIS A 308 5.30 -16.17 13.50
N SER A 309 3.99 -16.02 13.50
CA SER A 309 3.28 -14.92 14.16
C SER A 309 2.42 -15.38 15.34
N HIS A 310 2.34 -16.68 15.61
CA HIS A 310 1.53 -17.26 16.70
C HIS A 310 1.80 -16.60 18.06
N TYR A 311 3.06 -16.29 18.36
CA TYR A 311 3.41 -15.63 19.62
C TYR A 311 2.83 -14.22 19.74
N LEU A 312 2.63 -13.53 18.62
CA LEU A 312 1.99 -12.20 18.60
C LEU A 312 0.50 -12.31 18.88
N ILE A 313 -0.15 -13.29 18.25
CA ILE A 313 -1.59 -13.55 18.41
C ILE A 313 -1.87 -14.07 19.84
N ALA A 314 -1.01 -14.92 20.39
CA ALA A 314 -1.13 -15.43 21.76
C ALA A 314 -1.01 -14.35 22.85
N ASN A 315 -0.42 -13.20 22.55
CA ASN A 315 -0.35 -12.08 23.46
C ASN A 315 -1.56 -11.14 23.28
N HIS A 316 -2.74 -11.66 23.62
CA HIS A 316 -4.04 -11.00 23.43
C HIS A 316 -4.09 -9.59 24.03
N GLU A 317 -3.61 -9.43 25.28
CA GLU A 317 -3.62 -8.14 25.96
C GLU A 317 -2.80 -7.09 25.20
N SER A 318 -1.61 -7.49 24.74
CA SER A 318 -0.78 -6.59 23.96
C SER A 318 -1.39 -6.28 22.59
N LEU A 319 -2.05 -7.24 21.95
CA LEU A 319 -2.71 -7.02 20.66
C LEU A 319 -3.87 -6.04 20.81
N MET A 320 -4.69 -6.18 21.87
CA MET A 320 -5.83 -5.30 22.13
C MET A 320 -5.46 -3.83 22.38
N ARG A 321 -4.22 -3.53 22.76
CA ARG A 321 -3.72 -2.15 22.80
C ARG A 321 -3.69 -1.48 21.43
N GLY A 322 -3.82 -2.26 20.35
CA GLY A 322 -4.04 -1.72 19.00
C GLY A 322 -5.35 -0.94 18.87
N LEU A 323 -6.41 -1.38 19.57
CA LEU A 323 -7.68 -0.63 19.63
C LEU A 323 -7.52 0.70 20.39
N ASP A 324 -6.69 0.74 21.45
CA ASP A 324 -6.41 1.99 22.16
C ASP A 324 -5.63 2.98 21.27
N ALA A 325 -4.64 2.46 20.55
CA ALA A 325 -3.87 3.27 19.60
C ALA A 325 -4.75 3.77 18.44
N TRP A 326 -5.67 2.94 17.96
CA TRP A 326 -6.67 3.31 16.96
C TRP A 326 -7.55 4.44 17.46
N ALA A 327 -8.16 4.29 18.63
CA ALA A 327 -9.04 5.29 19.22
C ALA A 327 -8.31 6.64 19.44
N LEU A 328 -7.05 6.58 19.87
CA LEU A 328 -6.23 7.77 20.03
C LEU A 328 -5.97 8.49 18.70
N ALA A 329 -5.67 7.73 17.65
CA ALA A 329 -5.34 8.28 16.34
C ALA A 329 -6.57 8.86 15.61
N HIS A 330 -7.74 8.26 15.78
CA HIS A 330 -8.96 8.62 15.04
C HIS A 330 -9.97 9.45 15.85
N GLY A 331 -9.74 9.62 17.17
CA GLY A 331 -10.66 10.31 18.06
C GLY A 331 -11.99 9.55 18.28
N SER A 332 -12.05 8.28 17.92
CA SER A 332 -13.19 7.38 18.04
C SER A 332 -12.71 5.94 18.20
N ASP A 333 -13.41 5.16 19.01
CA ASP A 333 -13.17 3.72 19.16
C ASP A 333 -13.84 2.87 18.08
N ALA A 334 -14.67 3.47 17.23
CA ALA A 334 -15.31 2.79 16.12
C ALA A 334 -14.29 2.24 15.13
N ILE A 335 -14.46 0.97 14.73
CA ILE A 335 -13.64 0.31 13.73
C ILE A 335 -14.49 -0.15 12.55
N PRO A 336 -13.97 -0.06 11.31
CA PRO A 336 -14.63 -0.64 10.16
C PRO A 336 -14.42 -2.16 10.14
N LEU A 337 -15.53 -2.90 9.98
CA LEU A 337 -15.57 -4.36 9.90
C LEU A 337 -16.29 -4.81 8.62
N PRO A 338 -16.07 -6.04 8.15
CA PRO A 338 -16.88 -6.59 7.09
C PRO A 338 -18.28 -6.92 7.62
N GLY A 339 -19.27 -6.45 6.86
CA GLY A 339 -20.67 -6.90 7.02
C GLY A 339 -21.00 -7.99 5.99
N ALA A 340 -22.12 -7.87 5.27
CA ALA A 340 -22.32 -8.69 4.07
C ALA A 340 -21.15 -8.46 3.09
N LEU A 341 -20.75 -9.52 2.39
CA LEU A 341 -19.61 -9.46 1.46
C LEU A 341 -19.67 -8.23 0.54
N GLY A 342 -18.57 -7.48 0.48
CA GLY A 342 -18.47 -6.23 -0.27
C GLY A 342 -19.13 -5.03 0.41
N LYS A 343 -19.41 -5.11 1.69
CA LYS A 343 -19.98 -4.00 2.48
C LYS A 343 -19.25 -3.85 3.80
N SER A 344 -18.90 -2.63 4.14
CA SER A 344 -18.37 -2.27 5.47
C SER A 344 -19.50 -1.91 6.42
N VAL A 345 -19.29 -2.22 7.70
CA VAL A 345 -20.08 -1.74 8.83
C VAL A 345 -19.15 -1.13 9.87
N GLU A 346 -19.62 -0.15 10.63
CA GLU A 346 -18.87 0.38 11.76
C GLU A 346 -19.30 -0.32 13.05
N GLU A 347 -18.33 -0.86 13.78
CA GLU A 347 -18.51 -1.42 15.11
C GLU A 347 -18.05 -0.39 16.14
N ASN A 348 -18.99 0.13 16.89
CA ASN A 348 -18.72 1.05 17.99
C ASN A 348 -18.35 0.27 19.25
N SER A 349 -17.31 0.71 19.94
CA SER A 349 -16.84 0.08 21.18
C SER A 349 -16.60 -1.44 21.04
N PRO A 350 -15.63 -1.85 20.24
CA PRO A 350 -15.35 -3.25 19.94
C PRO A 350 -15.20 -4.10 21.22
N ASP A 351 -15.87 -5.24 21.26
CA ASP A 351 -15.91 -6.15 22.38
C ASP A 351 -14.59 -6.93 22.51
N ARG A 352 -13.76 -6.52 23.46
CA ARG A 352 -12.43 -7.12 23.70
C ARG A 352 -12.49 -8.57 24.16
N ALA A 353 -13.56 -8.95 24.90
CA ALA A 353 -13.74 -10.34 25.33
C ALA A 353 -14.07 -11.24 24.13
N ALA A 354 -14.94 -10.77 23.24
CA ALA A 354 -15.24 -11.47 22.01
C ALA A 354 -13.99 -11.61 21.10
N TYR A 355 -13.14 -10.60 21.01
CA TYR A 355 -11.85 -10.71 20.31
C TYR A 355 -10.92 -11.74 20.97
N ALA A 356 -10.82 -11.77 22.31
CA ALA A 356 -9.99 -12.74 23.01
C ALA A 356 -10.42 -14.19 22.69
N GLU A 357 -11.73 -14.48 22.72
CA GLU A 357 -12.26 -15.80 22.35
C GLU A 357 -11.97 -16.17 20.89
N VAL A 358 -12.05 -15.21 19.95
CA VAL A 358 -11.68 -15.41 18.55
C VAL A 358 -10.20 -15.78 18.42
N LEU A 359 -9.33 -15.07 19.12
CA LEU A 359 -7.86 -15.32 19.07
C LEU A 359 -7.51 -16.69 19.66
N GLU A 360 -8.17 -17.11 20.77
CA GLU A 360 -8.01 -18.45 21.34
C GLU A 360 -8.45 -19.54 20.36
N GLY A 361 -9.59 -19.35 19.68
CA GLY A 361 -10.07 -20.26 18.64
C GLY A 361 -9.11 -20.40 17.46
N LEU A 362 -8.54 -19.30 16.97
CA LEU A 362 -7.56 -19.32 15.89
C LEU A 362 -6.25 -20.04 16.29
N LEU A 363 -5.85 -19.93 17.55
CA LEU A 363 -4.65 -20.61 18.07
C LEU A 363 -4.88 -22.11 18.25
N SER A 364 -6.06 -22.57 18.66
CA SER A 364 -6.39 -23.99 18.83
C SER A 364 -6.42 -24.70 17.48
N VAL A 365 -7.05 -24.12 16.47
CA VAL A 365 -7.04 -24.68 15.09
C VAL A 365 -5.61 -24.83 14.57
N SER A 366 -4.72 -23.89 14.86
CA SER A 366 -3.32 -23.95 14.41
C SER A 366 -2.48 -25.00 15.13
N ARG A 367 -2.91 -25.48 16.34
CA ARG A 367 -2.25 -26.54 17.11
C ARG A 367 -2.78 -27.94 16.77
N GLY A 368 -3.86 -28.02 15.96
CA GLY A 368 -4.50 -29.30 15.62
C GLY A 368 -5.31 -29.91 16.78
N GLU A 369 -5.77 -29.06 17.71
CA GLU A 369 -6.66 -29.41 18.82
C GLU A 369 -8.13 -29.30 18.42
#